data_d4511af449ddc93d1d4291078496418a
#
_entry.id   d4511af449ddc93d1d4291078496418a
#
_cell.length_a   1.000
_cell.length_b   1.000
_cell.length_c   1.000
_cell.angle_alpha   90.00
_cell.angle_beta   90.00
_cell.angle_gamma   90.00
#
_symmetry.space_group_name_H-M   'P 1'
#
loop_
_entity.id
_entity.type
_entity.pdbx_description
1 polymer ?
#
loop_
_entity_poly.entity_id
_entity_poly.type
_entity_poly.pdbx_seq_one_letter_code
_entity_poly.pdbx_strand_id
1 'polypeptide(L)'
;MSPQTSNADLEAQAAKLLTSYMPEGATLERPLNIGTDPRTITVKGSAVYQTAFVSIMRINTVEVGASSQCATPMAQTFEIALALDTTGSMKNAGGSGTKMAAAQDAAKKFIDYVASKPIFSPQTRISVVPFASGVAVDPKAYGPSTSWIDGSARSAYHWNNVDFSAASELVKKTIKSRFDIFDQLKWLDPAWSWAGCLETLPYPLNVQDAAPTQENPNSYFVPMFAPDEPGIARRSGGYIYESRPNDVQTGDAYKNLSPSRQAYYNSYLTDHTPLPDCGTKYMTAPEAETRACKYFKPVEYQSSMDLGVPNGPNFGCTSKPLQTLTKDTARLKSLIDSLSPSGSTNIFDGFMWAWRTISPLSVFAQGVPYRDTSVRKVIVLMTDGFNSWNTNAGMNINDSLFGAMGYLTNGDGTKVAGTPALAGRLVSGTAQPTSDAKARAALDALTREACINAKARNITVFTIGFNVPNDPIDQDGIALLRDCASTPSQAYVANSSTALIAAFDDIAQSIGKLRIIH
;
A
#
# COMPACT_ATOMS: atom_id res chain seq x y z
N MET A 1 -10.31 -8.45 -32.18
CA MET A 1 -10.48 -7.21 -32.97
C MET A 1 -10.16 -6.02 -32.08
N SER A 2 -9.40 -5.06 -32.55
CA SER A 2 -9.07 -3.84 -31.79
C SER A 2 -10.23 -2.83 -31.88
N PRO A 3 -10.52 -2.06 -30.83
CA PRO A 3 -11.49 -0.96 -30.88
C PRO A 3 -11.19 0.11 -31.94
N GLN A 4 -9.94 0.17 -32.40
CA GLN A 4 -9.44 1.14 -33.39
C GLN A 4 -9.38 0.60 -34.81
N THR A 5 -9.79 -0.66 -35.06
CA THR A 5 -9.79 -1.25 -36.40
C THR A 5 -10.77 -0.47 -37.29
N SER A 6 -10.33 -0.04 -38.47
CA SER A 6 -11.19 0.67 -39.42
C SER A 6 -12.35 -0.20 -39.91
N ASN A 7 -13.45 0.40 -40.35
CA ASN A 7 -14.58 -0.35 -40.87
C ASN A 7 -14.18 -1.18 -42.11
N ALA A 8 -13.31 -0.64 -42.97
CA ALA A 8 -12.78 -1.34 -44.13
C ALA A 8 -11.96 -2.61 -43.74
N ASP A 9 -11.11 -2.50 -42.71
CA ASP A 9 -10.33 -3.63 -42.20
C ASP A 9 -11.23 -4.68 -41.55
N LEU A 10 -12.29 -4.25 -40.86
CA LEU A 10 -13.28 -5.17 -40.28
C LEU A 10 -14.02 -5.96 -41.36
N GLU A 11 -14.41 -5.27 -42.43
CA GLU A 11 -15.05 -5.95 -43.57
C GLU A 11 -14.12 -6.94 -44.28
N ALA A 12 -12.84 -6.55 -44.44
CA ALA A 12 -11.84 -7.44 -45.05
C ALA A 12 -11.59 -8.69 -44.17
N GLN A 13 -11.50 -8.51 -42.85
CA GLN A 13 -11.34 -9.62 -41.91
C GLN A 13 -12.57 -10.53 -41.87
N ALA A 14 -13.77 -9.93 -41.84
CA ALA A 14 -15.02 -10.69 -41.88
C ALA A 14 -15.15 -11.52 -43.17
N ALA A 15 -14.83 -10.94 -44.32
CA ALA A 15 -14.83 -11.64 -45.60
C ALA A 15 -13.85 -12.81 -45.64
N LYS A 16 -12.63 -12.60 -45.09
CA LYS A 16 -11.61 -13.65 -44.99
C LYS A 16 -12.04 -14.81 -44.11
N LEU A 17 -12.67 -14.52 -42.97
CA LEU A 17 -13.20 -15.55 -42.07
C LEU A 17 -14.35 -16.31 -42.72
N LEU A 18 -15.27 -15.59 -43.39
CA LEU A 18 -16.40 -16.22 -44.07
C LEU A 18 -15.92 -17.21 -45.13
N THR A 19 -14.98 -16.81 -45.99
CA THR A 19 -14.37 -17.68 -47.00
C THR A 19 -13.65 -18.90 -46.42
N SER A 20 -13.19 -18.84 -45.20
CA SER A 20 -12.48 -19.97 -44.54
C SER A 20 -13.40 -20.97 -43.86
N TYR A 21 -14.62 -20.58 -43.49
CA TYR A 21 -15.53 -21.40 -42.69
C TYR A 21 -16.88 -21.69 -43.34
N MET A 22 -17.20 -21.02 -44.45
CA MET A 22 -18.48 -21.21 -45.16
C MET A 22 -18.31 -22.09 -46.41
N PRO A 23 -19.38 -22.77 -46.83
CA PRO A 23 -19.36 -23.57 -48.06
C PRO A 23 -19.05 -22.72 -49.31
N GLU A 24 -18.56 -23.42 -50.34
CA GLU A 24 -18.33 -22.80 -51.65
C GLU A 24 -19.62 -22.15 -52.17
N GLY A 25 -19.56 -20.89 -52.58
CA GLY A 25 -20.75 -20.13 -53.03
C GLY A 25 -21.45 -19.29 -51.98
N ALA A 26 -20.96 -19.26 -50.74
CA ALA A 26 -21.49 -18.34 -49.71
C ALA A 26 -21.13 -16.86 -50.01
N THR A 27 -22.09 -15.98 -49.80
CA THR A 27 -21.95 -14.54 -50.00
C THR A 27 -22.08 -13.79 -48.69
N LEU A 28 -21.28 -12.73 -48.53
CA LEU A 28 -21.35 -11.80 -47.40
C LEU A 28 -22.17 -10.57 -47.82
N GLU A 29 -23.17 -10.20 -47.00
CA GLU A 29 -23.91 -8.94 -47.19
C GLU A 29 -22.99 -7.75 -46.88
N ARG A 30 -22.88 -6.83 -47.82
CA ARG A 30 -22.05 -5.62 -47.70
C ARG A 30 -22.85 -4.35 -47.98
N PRO A 31 -22.52 -3.20 -47.31
CA PRO A 31 -21.54 -3.05 -46.21
C PRO A 31 -21.99 -3.74 -44.94
N LEU A 32 -21.04 -4.10 -44.07
CA LEU A 32 -21.37 -4.61 -42.74
C LEU A 32 -22.17 -3.56 -41.94
N ASN A 33 -23.19 -4.01 -41.21
CA ASN A 33 -23.90 -3.10 -40.31
C ASN A 33 -23.07 -2.92 -39.03
N ILE A 34 -22.53 -1.69 -38.87
CA ILE A 34 -21.67 -1.33 -37.73
C ILE A 34 -22.42 -0.31 -36.88
N GLY A 35 -22.93 -0.77 -35.73
CA GLY A 35 -23.50 0.11 -34.69
C GLY A 35 -22.40 0.93 -34.00
N THR A 36 -22.74 2.10 -33.52
CA THR A 36 -21.77 3.06 -32.92
C THR A 36 -21.77 3.10 -31.42
N ASP A 37 -22.89 2.73 -30.73
CA ASP A 37 -22.97 2.79 -29.27
C ASP A 37 -23.95 1.73 -28.69
N PRO A 38 -23.46 0.61 -28.17
CA PRO A 38 -22.09 0.12 -28.29
C PRO A 38 -21.70 -0.24 -29.73
N ARG A 39 -20.39 -0.17 -30.05
CA ARG A 39 -19.93 -0.56 -31.37
C ARG A 39 -20.20 -2.05 -31.59
N THR A 40 -21.19 -2.37 -32.41
CA THR A 40 -21.56 -3.72 -32.80
C THR A 40 -21.26 -3.96 -34.28
N ILE A 41 -20.88 -5.18 -34.60
CA ILE A 41 -20.72 -5.62 -35.99
C ILE A 41 -21.72 -6.72 -36.22
N THR A 42 -22.63 -6.50 -37.13
CA THR A 42 -23.56 -7.54 -37.61
C THR A 42 -23.06 -8.07 -38.94
N VAL A 43 -22.74 -9.35 -38.95
CA VAL A 43 -22.32 -10.10 -40.14
C VAL A 43 -23.52 -10.93 -40.60
N LYS A 44 -23.94 -10.72 -41.84
CA LYS A 44 -24.95 -11.56 -42.49
C LYS A 44 -24.36 -12.23 -43.71
N GLY A 45 -24.61 -13.50 -43.83
CA GLY A 45 -24.17 -14.28 -45.00
C GLY A 45 -25.27 -15.21 -45.45
N SER A 46 -25.31 -15.47 -46.74
CA SER A 46 -26.24 -16.47 -47.33
C SER A 46 -25.49 -17.44 -48.25
N ALA A 47 -26.01 -18.61 -48.36
CA ALA A 47 -25.54 -19.63 -49.30
C ALA A 47 -26.73 -20.29 -50.01
N VAL A 48 -26.56 -20.52 -51.29
CA VAL A 48 -27.58 -21.17 -52.11
C VAL A 48 -27.22 -22.64 -52.24
N TYR A 49 -28.13 -23.52 -51.82
CA TYR A 49 -27.97 -24.95 -51.90
C TYR A 49 -28.90 -25.54 -52.96
N GLN A 50 -28.39 -26.46 -53.78
CA GLN A 50 -29.18 -27.24 -54.70
C GLN A 50 -29.98 -28.30 -53.93
N THR A 51 -31.25 -28.38 -54.21
CA THR A 51 -32.14 -29.32 -53.52
C THR A 51 -32.26 -30.66 -54.28
N ALA A 52 -32.06 -31.78 -53.57
CA ALA A 52 -32.22 -33.11 -54.18
C ALA A 52 -33.67 -33.63 -54.16
N PHE A 53 -34.42 -33.37 -53.07
CA PHE A 53 -35.78 -33.90 -52.87
C PHE A 53 -36.88 -32.87 -53.17
N VAL A 54 -36.67 -31.60 -52.94
CA VAL A 54 -37.69 -30.56 -53.15
C VAL A 54 -37.72 -30.11 -54.62
N SER A 55 -36.75 -30.54 -55.42
CA SER A 55 -36.72 -30.37 -56.88
C SER A 55 -37.92 -31.07 -57.59
N ILE A 56 -38.51 -32.11 -57.01
CA ILE A 56 -39.77 -32.70 -57.44
C ILE A 56 -40.93 -31.69 -57.40
N MET A 57 -40.88 -30.72 -56.50
CA MET A 57 -41.85 -29.65 -56.40
C MET A 57 -41.46 -28.37 -57.21
N ARG A 58 -40.46 -28.49 -58.11
CA ARG A 58 -39.89 -27.47 -58.97
C ARG A 58 -39.14 -26.36 -58.16
N ILE A 59 -38.72 -26.67 -56.92
CA ILE A 59 -37.86 -25.80 -56.11
C ILE A 59 -36.43 -26.37 -56.24
N ASN A 60 -35.64 -25.84 -57.16
CA ASN A 60 -34.32 -26.34 -57.47
C ASN A 60 -33.23 -25.82 -56.53
N THR A 61 -33.46 -24.71 -55.85
CA THR A 61 -32.50 -24.08 -54.95
C THR A 61 -33.21 -23.54 -53.69
N VAL A 62 -32.52 -23.59 -52.57
CA VAL A 62 -32.93 -22.95 -51.30
C VAL A 62 -31.80 -22.06 -50.84
N GLU A 63 -32.11 -20.80 -50.56
CA GLU A 63 -31.18 -19.89 -49.93
C GLU A 63 -31.28 -20.00 -48.41
N VAL A 64 -30.15 -20.25 -47.76
CA VAL A 64 -30.05 -20.32 -46.30
C VAL A 64 -29.21 -19.14 -45.86
N GLY A 65 -29.81 -18.26 -45.07
CA GLY A 65 -29.13 -17.08 -44.48
C GLY A 65 -28.82 -17.31 -43.00
N ALA A 66 -27.68 -16.77 -42.56
CA ALA A 66 -27.30 -16.69 -41.16
C ALA A 66 -26.90 -15.25 -40.81
N SER A 67 -27.24 -14.82 -39.61
CA SER A 67 -26.83 -13.53 -39.08
C SER A 67 -26.17 -13.73 -37.73
N SER A 68 -25.04 -13.06 -37.53
CA SER A 68 -24.34 -13.04 -36.26
C SER A 68 -23.98 -11.61 -35.91
N GLN A 69 -24.19 -11.22 -34.66
CA GLN A 69 -23.84 -9.89 -34.15
C GLN A 69 -22.81 -10.01 -33.03
N CYS A 70 -21.70 -9.29 -33.15
CA CYS A 70 -20.66 -9.21 -32.15
C CYS A 70 -20.48 -7.76 -31.70
N ALA A 71 -20.38 -7.53 -30.40
CA ALA A 71 -19.92 -6.25 -29.89
C ALA A 71 -18.39 -6.17 -29.98
N THR A 72 -17.86 -5.06 -30.49
CA THR A 72 -16.43 -4.81 -30.39
C THR A 72 -16.09 -4.30 -29.01
N PRO A 73 -14.99 -4.77 -28.41
CA PRO A 73 -14.54 -4.21 -27.13
C PRO A 73 -14.29 -2.72 -27.31
N MET A 74 -14.99 -1.87 -26.54
CA MET A 74 -14.62 -0.47 -26.41
C MET A 74 -13.43 -0.33 -25.47
N ALA A 75 -12.58 0.69 -25.68
CA ALA A 75 -11.52 1.02 -24.76
C ALA A 75 -12.14 1.45 -23.43
N GLN A 76 -11.84 0.72 -22.36
CA GLN A 76 -12.35 0.99 -21.02
C GLN A 76 -11.35 1.84 -20.25
N THR A 77 -11.84 2.84 -19.52
CA THR A 77 -11.02 3.64 -18.61
C THR A 77 -10.90 2.96 -17.25
N PHE A 78 -9.69 2.95 -16.72
CA PHE A 78 -9.38 2.38 -15.42
C PHE A 78 -8.66 3.38 -14.51
N GLU A 79 -8.89 3.22 -13.22
CA GLU A 79 -8.06 3.76 -12.15
C GLU A 79 -7.48 2.58 -11.39
N ILE A 80 -6.16 2.40 -11.51
CA ILE A 80 -5.46 1.22 -11.01
C ILE A 80 -4.49 1.64 -9.91
N ALA A 81 -4.59 1.04 -8.73
CA ALA A 81 -3.61 1.21 -7.68
C ALA A 81 -2.74 -0.04 -7.56
N LEU A 82 -1.42 0.10 -7.67
CA LEU A 82 -0.43 -0.94 -7.42
C LEU A 82 0.12 -0.76 -6.02
N ALA A 83 -0.30 -1.59 -5.06
CA ALA A 83 0.31 -1.70 -3.74
C ALA A 83 1.47 -2.70 -3.82
N LEU A 84 2.69 -2.22 -3.65
CA LEU A 84 3.91 -3.00 -3.83
C LEU A 84 4.66 -3.12 -2.50
N ASP A 85 4.87 -4.34 -2.07
CA ASP A 85 5.65 -4.66 -0.89
C ASP A 85 7.12 -4.26 -1.08
N THR A 86 7.65 -3.51 -0.12
CA THR A 86 9.05 -3.08 -0.07
C THR A 86 9.70 -3.45 1.27
N THR A 87 9.21 -4.48 1.92
CA THR A 87 9.68 -4.93 3.23
C THR A 87 11.02 -5.64 3.16
N GLY A 88 11.62 -5.89 4.33
CA GLY A 88 12.95 -6.45 4.41
C GLY A 88 13.11 -7.81 3.74
N SER A 89 12.07 -8.66 3.73
CA SER A 89 12.06 -9.97 3.05
C SER A 89 12.24 -9.88 1.54
N MET A 90 11.86 -8.77 0.93
CA MET A 90 12.05 -8.52 -0.51
C MET A 90 13.54 -8.45 -0.93
N LYS A 91 14.49 -8.42 0.03
CA LYS A 91 15.93 -8.60 -0.23
C LYS A 91 16.28 -10.05 -0.60
N ASN A 92 15.46 -11.01 -0.18
CA ASN A 92 15.75 -12.42 -0.32
C ASN A 92 15.74 -12.84 -1.80
N ALA A 93 16.33 -14.00 -2.07
CA ALA A 93 16.40 -14.54 -3.42
C ALA A 93 14.99 -14.83 -3.99
N GLY A 94 14.72 -14.33 -5.19
CA GLY A 94 13.44 -14.48 -5.91
C GLY A 94 13.52 -15.45 -7.09
N GLY A 95 14.56 -16.27 -7.14
CA GLY A 95 14.89 -17.13 -8.29
C GLY A 95 16.08 -16.55 -9.05
N SER A 96 15.88 -15.73 -10.06
CA SER A 96 16.93 -14.95 -10.71
C SER A 96 16.98 -13.55 -10.09
N GLY A 97 17.93 -13.30 -9.19
CA GLY A 97 18.04 -12.04 -8.45
C GLY A 97 17.19 -12.01 -7.18
N THR A 98 16.93 -10.80 -6.66
CA THR A 98 16.12 -10.59 -5.46
C THR A 98 14.64 -10.57 -5.78
N LYS A 99 13.79 -10.82 -4.78
CA LYS A 99 12.33 -10.66 -4.91
C LYS A 99 11.96 -9.24 -5.34
N MET A 100 12.67 -8.21 -4.81
CA MET A 100 12.45 -6.81 -5.19
C MET A 100 12.73 -6.57 -6.67
N ALA A 101 13.84 -7.06 -7.20
CA ALA A 101 14.16 -6.90 -8.62
C ALA A 101 13.09 -7.55 -9.54
N ALA A 102 12.58 -8.72 -9.14
CA ALA A 102 11.50 -9.38 -9.85
C ALA A 102 10.20 -8.59 -9.81
N ALA A 103 9.84 -8.02 -8.64
CA ALA A 103 8.65 -7.18 -8.48
C ALA A 103 8.74 -5.88 -9.28
N GLN A 104 9.92 -5.24 -9.29
CA GLN A 104 10.17 -4.04 -10.11
C GLN A 104 10.00 -4.34 -11.61
N ASP A 105 10.56 -5.43 -12.10
CA ASP A 105 10.43 -5.82 -13.52
C ASP A 105 8.97 -6.15 -13.89
N ALA A 106 8.29 -6.93 -13.07
CA ALA A 106 6.89 -7.30 -13.28
C ALA A 106 5.95 -6.08 -13.27
N ALA A 107 6.11 -5.17 -12.30
CA ALA A 107 5.28 -3.96 -12.20
C ALA A 107 5.52 -3.00 -13.38
N LYS A 108 6.76 -2.86 -13.86
CA LYS A 108 7.05 -2.03 -15.06
C LYS A 108 6.42 -2.62 -16.31
N LYS A 109 6.52 -3.94 -16.51
CA LYS A 109 5.87 -4.62 -17.64
C LYS A 109 4.35 -4.47 -17.60
N PHE A 110 3.75 -4.57 -16.43
CA PHE A 110 2.32 -4.30 -16.24
C PHE A 110 1.94 -2.88 -16.69
N ILE A 111 2.70 -1.86 -16.28
CA ILE A 111 2.46 -0.47 -16.70
C ILE A 111 2.59 -0.33 -18.22
N ASP A 112 3.61 -0.92 -18.83
CA ASP A 112 3.83 -0.87 -20.27
C ASP A 112 2.69 -1.58 -21.03
N TYR A 113 2.20 -2.71 -20.50
CA TYR A 113 1.05 -3.40 -21.07
C TYR A 113 -0.20 -2.52 -21.05
N VAL A 114 -0.55 -1.95 -19.90
CA VAL A 114 -1.72 -1.08 -19.74
C VAL A 114 -1.61 0.15 -20.67
N ALA A 115 -0.42 0.74 -20.80
CA ALA A 115 -0.21 1.93 -21.62
C ALA A 115 -0.25 1.64 -23.14
N SER A 116 0.11 0.42 -23.56
CA SER A 116 0.26 0.09 -24.99
C SER A 116 -0.95 -0.61 -25.61
N LYS A 117 -1.80 -1.25 -24.80
CA LYS A 117 -2.90 -2.08 -25.35
C LYS A 117 -4.16 -1.23 -25.60
N PRO A 118 -4.75 -1.32 -26.81
CA PRO A 118 -5.91 -0.51 -27.22
C PRO A 118 -7.18 -0.75 -26.40
N ILE A 119 -7.22 -1.84 -25.60
CA ILE A 119 -8.35 -2.17 -24.72
C ILE A 119 -8.43 -1.20 -23.53
N PHE A 120 -7.30 -0.56 -23.18
CA PHE A 120 -7.24 0.49 -22.16
C PHE A 120 -7.41 1.85 -22.81
N SER A 121 -8.30 2.66 -22.26
CA SER A 121 -8.45 4.05 -22.69
C SER A 121 -7.18 4.85 -22.40
N PRO A 122 -6.78 5.80 -23.25
CA PRO A 122 -5.72 6.77 -22.93
C PRO A 122 -5.99 7.61 -21.67
N GLN A 123 -7.21 7.56 -21.13
CA GLN A 123 -7.58 8.20 -19.87
C GLN A 123 -7.30 7.34 -18.64
N THR A 124 -6.88 6.08 -18.82
CA THR A 124 -6.49 5.20 -17.71
C THR A 124 -5.35 5.82 -16.90
N ARG A 125 -5.50 5.80 -15.58
CA ARG A 125 -4.54 6.33 -14.61
C ARG A 125 -4.08 5.24 -13.67
N ILE A 126 -2.82 5.31 -13.27
CA ILE A 126 -2.21 4.35 -12.35
C ILE A 126 -1.62 5.12 -11.16
N SER A 127 -1.75 4.57 -9.96
CA SER A 127 -1.00 4.95 -8.77
C SER A 127 -0.08 3.83 -8.34
N VAL A 128 1.05 4.16 -7.70
CA VAL A 128 2.00 3.20 -7.13
C VAL A 128 2.17 3.53 -5.65
N VAL A 129 1.91 2.54 -4.81
CA VAL A 129 1.95 2.65 -3.36
C VAL A 129 2.94 1.63 -2.80
N PRO A 130 4.21 2.03 -2.64
CA PRO A 130 5.19 1.22 -1.92
C PRO A 130 4.81 1.18 -0.45
N PHE A 131 4.89 0.02 0.19
CA PHE A 131 4.61 -0.10 1.61
C PHE A 131 5.61 -1.00 2.33
N ALA A 132 5.84 -0.68 3.60
CA ALA A 132 6.59 -1.50 4.54
C ALA A 132 5.88 -1.45 5.92
N SER A 133 6.53 -0.99 6.99
CA SER A 133 5.90 -0.76 8.30
C SER A 133 4.84 0.36 8.27
N GLY A 134 4.82 1.13 7.20
CA GLY A 134 3.87 2.19 6.87
C GLY A 134 4.08 2.68 5.45
N VAL A 135 3.25 3.63 5.04
CA VAL A 135 3.29 4.27 3.72
C VAL A 135 3.67 5.74 3.88
N ALA A 136 4.54 6.23 3.00
CA ALA A 136 4.93 7.63 2.95
C ALA A 136 4.21 8.39 1.83
N VAL A 137 3.86 9.64 2.09
CA VAL A 137 3.51 10.64 1.09
C VAL A 137 4.72 11.55 0.82
N ASP A 138 4.72 12.29 -0.29
CA ASP A 138 5.83 13.18 -0.61
C ASP A 138 5.90 14.37 0.38
N PRO A 139 6.91 14.45 1.26
CA PRO A 139 7.00 15.53 2.25
C PRO A 139 7.30 16.91 1.62
N LYS A 140 7.62 16.96 0.32
CA LYS A 140 7.75 18.23 -0.43
C LYS A 140 6.39 18.75 -0.90
N ALA A 141 5.43 17.86 -1.12
CA ALA A 141 4.08 18.20 -1.56
C ALA A 141 3.10 18.34 -0.39
N TYR A 142 3.36 17.63 0.71
CA TYR A 142 2.48 17.56 1.87
C TYR A 142 3.24 17.91 3.15
N GLY A 143 2.57 18.57 4.07
CA GLY A 143 3.20 19.03 5.32
C GLY A 143 2.17 19.61 6.30
N PRO A 144 2.59 20.41 7.28
CA PRO A 144 1.72 20.89 8.37
C PRO A 144 0.54 21.74 7.91
N SER A 145 0.62 22.38 6.73
CA SER A 145 -0.46 23.15 6.14
C SER A 145 -1.42 22.32 5.28
N THR A 146 -1.16 21.03 5.10
CA THR A 146 -2.03 20.14 4.33
C THR A 146 -3.34 19.91 5.09
N SER A 147 -4.47 20.16 4.43
CA SER A 147 -5.80 20.20 5.07
C SER A 147 -6.22 18.90 5.76
N TRP A 148 -5.66 17.76 5.37
CA TRP A 148 -6.00 16.45 5.90
C TRP A 148 -4.93 15.86 6.84
N ILE A 149 -3.78 16.51 6.97
CA ILE A 149 -2.75 16.16 7.95
C ILE A 149 -3.00 16.94 9.25
N ASP A 150 -2.78 16.28 10.37
CA ASP A 150 -2.88 16.93 11.67
C ASP A 150 -1.63 17.78 11.97
N GLY A 151 -1.57 18.95 11.36
CA GLY A 151 -0.49 19.91 11.58
C GLY A 151 -0.63 20.75 12.85
N SER A 152 -1.73 20.64 13.58
CA SER A 152 -2.05 21.50 14.72
C SER A 152 -2.49 20.73 15.98
N ALA A 153 -2.14 19.45 16.06
CA ALA A 153 -2.41 18.60 17.22
C ALA A 153 -3.90 18.55 17.63
N ARG A 154 -4.79 18.40 16.67
CA ARG A 154 -6.23 18.29 16.88
C ARG A 154 -6.67 16.89 17.30
N SER A 155 -6.00 15.87 16.75
CA SER A 155 -6.28 14.47 17.06
C SER A 155 -5.82 14.10 18.47
N ALA A 156 -6.62 13.33 19.18
CA ALA A 156 -6.21 12.75 20.47
C ALA A 156 -4.97 11.83 20.35
N TYR A 157 -4.67 11.38 19.13
CA TYR A 157 -3.51 10.52 18.84
C TYR A 157 -2.24 11.32 18.51
N HIS A 158 -2.34 12.64 18.37
CA HIS A 158 -1.20 13.48 17.98
C HIS A 158 -0.02 13.37 18.94
N TRP A 159 -0.31 13.29 20.23
CA TRP A 159 0.70 13.24 21.28
C TRP A 159 0.93 11.83 21.83
N ASN A 160 0.57 10.80 21.06
CA ASN A 160 0.98 9.44 21.40
C ASN A 160 2.51 9.38 21.57
N ASN A 161 2.96 8.79 22.67
CA ASN A 161 4.36 8.70 23.06
C ASN A 161 5.06 10.06 23.32
N VAL A 162 4.30 11.14 23.54
CA VAL A 162 4.85 12.47 23.90
C VAL A 162 4.06 13.05 25.06
N ASP A 163 4.73 13.30 26.19
CA ASP A 163 4.13 13.83 27.42
C ASP A 163 4.71 15.20 27.77
N PHE A 164 3.82 16.17 27.97
CA PHE A 164 4.15 17.54 28.34
C PHE A 164 4.00 17.83 29.84
N SER A 165 3.68 16.85 30.68
CA SER A 165 3.39 17.06 32.11
C SER A 165 4.54 17.74 32.85
N ALA A 166 5.77 17.33 32.55
CA ALA A 166 7.00 17.91 33.14
C ALA A 166 7.63 19.02 32.27
N ALA A 167 7.00 19.41 31.17
CA ALA A 167 7.58 20.40 30.26
C ALA A 167 7.37 21.83 30.76
N SER A 168 8.39 22.68 30.60
CA SER A 168 8.29 24.12 30.91
C SER A 168 7.29 24.83 29.97
N GLU A 169 6.82 26.01 30.40
CA GLU A 169 5.92 26.82 29.56
C GLU A 169 6.58 27.23 28.22
N LEU A 170 7.90 27.36 28.21
CA LEU A 170 8.66 27.67 27.02
C LEU A 170 8.59 26.50 26.01
N VAL A 171 8.75 25.26 26.48
CA VAL A 171 8.60 24.05 25.68
C VAL A 171 7.19 23.98 25.09
N LYS A 172 6.15 24.13 25.92
CA LYS A 172 4.74 24.11 25.50
C LYS A 172 4.39 25.20 24.48
N LYS A 173 5.03 26.35 24.54
CA LYS A 173 4.85 27.44 23.57
C LYS A 173 5.57 27.19 22.26
N THR A 174 6.66 26.43 22.27
CA THR A 174 7.49 26.16 21.09
C THR A 174 7.03 24.94 20.35
N ILE A 175 6.73 23.85 21.05
CA ILE A 175 6.30 22.58 20.47
C ILE A 175 4.78 22.50 20.55
N LYS A 176 4.11 22.76 19.43
CA LYS A 176 2.64 22.76 19.28
C LYS A 176 2.14 21.63 18.40
N SER A 177 3.05 20.99 17.68
CA SER A 177 2.76 19.85 16.81
C SER A 177 3.99 18.95 16.69
N ARG A 178 3.82 17.74 16.17
CA ARG A 178 4.96 16.87 15.85
C ARG A 178 5.88 17.49 14.79
N PHE A 179 5.37 18.36 13.92
CA PHE A 179 6.20 19.07 12.96
C PHE A 179 7.20 20.00 13.66
N ASP A 180 6.82 20.64 14.77
CA ASP A 180 7.76 21.45 15.53
C ASP A 180 8.87 20.59 16.15
N ILE A 181 8.57 19.34 16.53
CA ILE A 181 9.60 18.38 16.97
C ILE A 181 10.55 18.07 15.81
N PHE A 182 10.03 17.73 14.63
CA PHE A 182 10.86 17.48 13.45
C PHE A 182 11.71 18.72 13.10
N ASP A 183 11.16 19.92 13.27
CA ASP A 183 11.87 21.17 13.02
C ASP A 183 13.01 21.42 14.03
N GLN A 184 12.89 20.95 15.26
CA GLN A 184 14.00 20.97 16.22
C GLN A 184 15.06 19.91 15.85
N LEU A 185 14.62 18.69 15.50
CA LEU A 185 15.49 17.55 15.25
C LEU A 185 16.30 17.68 13.96
N LYS A 186 15.75 18.28 12.91
CA LYS A 186 16.46 18.49 11.63
C LYS A 186 17.71 19.36 11.74
N TRP A 187 17.85 20.15 12.83
CA TRP A 187 19.08 20.91 13.09
C TRP A 187 20.25 20.03 13.53
N LEU A 188 19.95 18.88 14.12
CA LEU A 188 20.95 17.90 14.50
C LEU A 188 21.35 17.05 13.29
N ASP A 189 20.36 16.52 12.60
CA ASP A 189 20.54 15.74 11.36
C ASP A 189 19.44 16.11 10.35
N PRO A 190 19.77 16.64 9.16
CA PRO A 190 18.80 16.93 8.11
C PRO A 190 17.92 15.73 7.71
N ALA A 191 18.41 14.49 7.85
CA ALA A 191 17.64 13.27 7.61
C ALA A 191 16.53 13.05 8.65
N TRP A 192 16.56 13.78 9.77
CA TRP A 192 15.53 13.76 10.80
C TRP A 192 14.37 14.74 10.54
N SER A 193 14.33 15.35 9.36
CA SER A 193 13.10 15.98 8.86
C SER A 193 12.02 14.91 8.66
N TRP A 194 10.74 15.31 8.77
CA TRP A 194 9.63 14.37 8.52
C TRP A 194 9.75 13.71 7.14
N ALA A 195 9.76 12.38 7.09
CA ALA A 195 9.98 11.58 5.88
C ALA A 195 8.69 11.26 5.10
N GLY A 196 7.54 11.74 5.56
CA GLY A 196 6.27 11.58 4.84
C GLY A 196 5.37 10.47 5.37
N CYS A 197 5.80 9.62 6.29
CA CYS A 197 4.94 8.59 6.86
C CYS A 197 3.89 9.17 7.82
N LEU A 198 2.75 8.50 7.85
CA LEU A 198 1.59 8.87 8.65
C LEU A 198 1.16 7.70 9.53
N GLU A 199 0.67 8.00 10.71
CA GLU A 199 0.09 6.98 11.57
C GLU A 199 -1.28 6.55 11.06
N THR A 200 -1.62 5.30 11.32
CA THR A 200 -2.92 4.72 11.04
C THR A 200 -4.01 5.44 11.86
N LEU A 201 -5.12 5.77 11.23
CA LEU A 201 -6.28 6.36 11.89
C LEU A 201 -6.86 5.40 12.95
N PRO A 202 -7.64 5.89 13.93
CA PRO A 202 -8.40 5.02 14.81
C PRO A 202 -9.50 4.26 14.06
N TYR A 203 -9.87 3.10 14.59
CA TYR A 203 -11.01 2.32 14.09
C TYR A 203 -12.34 3.05 14.41
N PRO A 204 -13.32 3.05 13.51
CA PRO A 204 -13.35 2.39 12.19
C PRO A 204 -12.86 3.26 11.02
N LEU A 205 -12.30 4.44 11.27
CA LEU A 205 -11.84 5.36 10.21
C LEU A 205 -10.69 4.77 9.38
N ASN A 206 -9.89 3.93 10.00
CA ASN A 206 -8.75 3.30 9.33
C ASN A 206 -9.16 2.27 8.25
N VAL A 207 -10.34 1.69 8.33
CA VAL A 207 -10.88 0.75 7.32
C VAL A 207 -11.86 1.40 6.33
N GLN A 208 -11.86 2.75 6.27
CA GLN A 208 -12.71 3.55 5.40
C GLN A 208 -11.88 4.52 4.57
N ASP A 209 -12.47 5.01 3.48
CA ASP A 209 -11.85 5.96 2.57
C ASP A 209 -12.32 7.41 2.75
N ALA A 210 -13.00 7.71 3.83
CA ALA A 210 -13.52 9.04 4.11
C ALA A 210 -12.40 10.07 4.33
N ALA A 211 -12.62 11.29 3.86
CA ALA A 211 -11.76 12.42 4.18
C ALA A 211 -11.95 12.87 5.64
N PRO A 212 -10.94 13.52 6.24
CA PRO A 212 -11.07 14.14 7.55
C PRO A 212 -12.18 15.19 7.60
N THR A 213 -12.82 15.30 8.76
CA THR A 213 -13.82 16.34 9.05
C THR A 213 -13.48 17.10 10.33
N GLN A 214 -13.96 18.34 10.44
CA GLN A 214 -13.72 19.16 11.63
C GLN A 214 -14.48 18.63 12.85
N GLU A 215 -15.63 17.99 12.63
CA GLU A 215 -16.47 17.38 13.66
C GLU A 215 -15.79 16.17 14.31
N ASN A 216 -14.87 15.53 13.60
CA ASN A 216 -14.10 14.41 14.11
C ASN A 216 -12.59 14.66 13.98
N PRO A 217 -11.95 15.32 14.97
CA PRO A 217 -10.52 15.59 14.94
C PRO A 217 -9.62 14.35 14.79
N ASN A 218 -10.09 13.17 15.21
CA ASN A 218 -9.36 11.91 15.06
C ASN A 218 -9.36 11.37 13.62
N SER A 219 -10.07 12.00 12.70
CA SER A 219 -10.03 11.68 11.27
C SER A 219 -8.82 12.29 10.54
N TYR A 220 -8.11 13.22 11.14
CA TYR A 220 -6.88 13.80 10.58
C TYR A 220 -5.71 12.85 10.74
N PHE A 221 -4.88 12.76 9.69
CA PHE A 221 -3.70 11.90 9.70
C PHE A 221 -2.57 12.54 10.52
N VAL A 222 -2.15 11.83 11.54
CA VAL A 222 -1.05 12.25 12.40
C VAL A 222 0.28 11.90 11.73
N PRO A 223 1.26 12.83 11.66
CA PRO A 223 2.60 12.50 11.18
C PRO A 223 3.21 11.40 12.04
N MET A 224 3.70 10.35 11.43
CA MET A 224 4.40 9.27 12.13
C MET A 224 5.67 9.82 12.74
N PHE A 225 5.83 9.62 14.05
CA PHE A 225 6.96 10.10 14.84
C PHE A 225 7.39 9.00 15.80
N ALA A 226 8.56 8.43 15.53
CA ALA A 226 9.14 7.43 16.40
C ALA A 226 9.84 8.13 17.57
N PRO A 227 9.44 7.86 18.83
CA PRO A 227 10.07 8.48 19.97
C PRO A 227 11.52 8.02 20.13
N ASP A 228 12.31 8.86 20.78
CA ASP A 228 13.62 8.48 21.25
C ASP A 228 13.49 7.56 22.46
N GLU A 229 13.94 6.33 22.30
CA GLU A 229 13.93 5.34 23.38
C GLU A 229 15.06 5.59 24.35
N PRO A 230 14.84 5.42 25.67
CA PRO A 230 15.81 5.80 26.67
C PRO A 230 17.06 4.93 26.66
N GLY A 231 18.18 5.54 26.90
CA GLY A 231 19.34 4.90 27.49
C GLY A 231 20.49 4.55 26.61
N ILE A 232 20.49 4.77 25.27
CA ILE A 232 21.68 4.42 24.53
C ILE A 232 21.95 5.35 23.39
N ALA A 233 23.00 6.03 23.56
CA ALA A 233 23.66 6.79 22.55
C ALA A 233 24.80 5.98 21.92
N ARG A 234 25.06 6.22 20.66
CA ARG A 234 26.12 5.55 19.91
C ARG A 234 27.17 6.55 19.46
N ARG A 235 28.42 6.12 19.45
CA ARG A 235 29.50 6.76 18.71
C ARG A 235 29.95 5.85 17.56
N SER A 236 30.47 6.46 16.51
CA SER A 236 31.25 5.75 15.51
C SER A 236 32.36 4.94 16.19
N GLY A 237 32.30 3.63 16.08
CA GLY A 237 33.28 2.72 16.68
C GLY A 237 33.03 2.28 18.13
N GLY A 238 31.90 2.58 18.76
CA GLY A 238 31.60 2.11 20.11
C GLY A 238 30.28 2.60 20.66
N TYR A 239 29.77 1.91 21.68
CA TYR A 239 28.59 2.30 22.42
C TYR A 239 28.97 3.24 23.55
N ILE A 240 28.22 4.29 23.75
CA ILE A 240 28.28 5.07 24.98
C ILE A 240 27.01 4.78 25.75
N TYR A 241 27.21 4.28 26.96
CA TYR A 241 26.15 4.05 27.89
C TYR A 241 25.97 5.29 28.72
N GLU A 242 24.75 5.77 28.76
CA GLU A 242 24.40 6.73 29.78
C GLU A 242 24.26 6.00 31.09
N SER A 243 25.13 6.30 32.06
CA SER A 243 24.96 5.82 33.42
C SER A 243 23.75 6.56 34.02
N ARG A 244 22.64 5.87 34.14
CA ARG A 244 21.44 6.38 34.79
C ARG A 244 21.36 5.90 36.22
N PRO A 245 20.70 6.65 37.08
CA PRO A 245 20.34 6.18 38.40
C PRO A 245 19.44 4.91 38.27
N ASN A 246 19.42 4.13 39.33
CA ASN A 246 18.96 2.74 39.45
C ASN A 246 17.56 2.36 38.94
N ASP A 247 16.79 3.28 38.42
CA ASP A 247 15.39 3.08 38.03
C ASP A 247 15.17 2.95 36.52
N VAL A 248 16.19 3.17 35.69
CA VAL A 248 16.09 2.96 34.25
C VAL A 248 16.93 1.75 33.83
N GLN A 249 16.28 0.70 33.43
CA GLN A 249 16.90 -0.56 33.00
C GLN A 249 17.60 -0.41 31.64
N THR A 250 18.61 0.41 31.53
CA THR A 250 19.14 0.69 30.21
C THR A 250 20.61 0.36 30.05
N GLY A 251 21.44 0.68 31.01
CA GLY A 251 22.88 0.55 30.82
C GLY A 251 23.35 -0.88 30.62
N ASP A 252 23.20 -1.72 31.63
CA ASP A 252 23.81 -3.06 31.66
C ASP A 252 22.98 -4.11 30.91
N ALA A 253 21.65 -3.98 30.91
CA ALA A 253 20.78 -4.89 30.14
C ALA A 253 21.06 -4.78 28.63
N TYR A 254 21.32 -3.59 28.16
CA TYR A 254 21.63 -3.37 26.75
C TYR A 254 23.02 -3.81 26.33
N LYS A 255 24.02 -3.68 27.19
CA LYS A 255 25.38 -4.21 26.92
C LYS A 255 25.36 -5.69 26.60
N ASN A 256 24.41 -6.42 27.15
CA ASN A 256 24.26 -7.85 26.95
C ASN A 256 23.38 -8.22 25.76
N LEU A 257 22.79 -7.25 25.05
CA LEU A 257 22.05 -7.54 23.84
C LEU A 257 23.02 -7.86 22.69
N SER A 258 22.65 -8.86 21.89
CA SER A 258 23.36 -9.11 20.63
C SER A 258 23.25 -7.90 19.70
N PRO A 259 24.22 -7.68 18.79
CA PRO A 259 24.15 -6.59 17.82
C PRO A 259 22.84 -6.55 17.01
N SER A 260 22.28 -7.71 16.70
CA SER A 260 20.99 -7.80 16.00
C SER A 260 19.81 -7.33 16.84
N ARG A 261 19.83 -7.50 18.16
CA ARG A 261 18.79 -6.97 19.08
C ARG A 261 18.95 -5.48 19.32
N GLN A 262 20.17 -5.00 19.36
CA GLN A 262 20.46 -3.56 19.49
C GLN A 262 19.90 -2.75 18.32
N ALA A 263 19.70 -3.37 17.15
CA ALA A 263 19.08 -2.76 15.97
C ALA A 263 17.63 -2.29 16.19
N TYR A 264 16.96 -2.84 17.17
CA TYR A 264 15.56 -2.50 17.46
C TYR A 264 15.39 -1.34 18.44
N TYR A 265 16.47 -0.86 19.03
CA TYR A 265 16.46 0.32 19.89
C TYR A 265 16.57 1.59 19.06
N ASN A 266 15.60 2.47 19.20
CA ASN A 266 15.57 3.76 18.52
C ASN A 266 16.04 4.89 19.47
N SER A 267 17.22 4.76 20.06
CA SER A 267 17.82 5.79 20.91
C SER A 267 18.70 6.73 20.10
N TYR A 268 18.37 7.99 20.04
CA TYR A 268 19.07 8.99 19.21
C TYR A 268 19.30 10.34 19.91
N LEU A 269 18.70 10.58 21.08
CA LEU A 269 18.95 11.76 21.90
C LEU A 269 19.59 11.38 23.23
N THR A 270 20.30 12.36 23.85
CA THR A 270 20.83 12.15 25.20
C THR A 270 19.74 12.24 26.25
N ASP A 271 19.76 11.30 27.15
CA ASP A 271 18.95 11.31 28.36
C ASP A 271 19.71 11.75 29.59
N HIS A 272 21.03 11.89 29.46
CA HIS A 272 21.96 12.01 30.57
C HIS A 272 22.11 13.40 31.15
N THR A 273 21.94 14.41 30.34
CA THR A 273 22.10 15.79 30.78
C THR A 273 20.85 16.24 31.52
N PRO A 274 20.99 16.95 32.66
CA PRO A 274 19.86 17.66 33.20
C PRO A 274 19.37 18.63 32.13
N LEU A 275 18.23 18.33 31.53
CA LEU A 275 17.61 19.22 30.56
C LEU A 275 16.91 20.32 31.39
N PRO A 276 17.34 21.60 31.33
CA PRO A 276 16.82 22.66 32.19
C PRO A 276 15.31 22.84 32.13
N ASP A 277 14.72 22.45 30.99
CA ASP A 277 13.29 22.57 30.71
C ASP A 277 12.49 21.30 31.02
N CYS A 278 13.11 20.28 31.60
CA CYS A 278 12.52 18.95 31.83
C CYS A 278 12.24 18.59 33.30
N GLY A 279 12.35 19.52 34.23
CA GLY A 279 11.97 19.28 35.63
C GLY A 279 12.88 18.32 36.39
N THR A 280 12.46 17.08 36.63
CA THR A 280 13.11 16.14 37.53
C THR A 280 14.32 15.42 36.96
N LYS A 281 15.28 15.15 37.84
CA LYS A 281 16.55 14.48 37.54
C LYS A 281 16.44 12.98 37.36
N TYR A 282 15.46 12.34 37.97
CA TYR A 282 15.24 10.89 37.96
C TYR A 282 13.86 10.59 37.42
N MET A 283 13.75 9.62 36.55
CA MET A 283 12.49 9.20 35.92
C MET A 283 12.52 7.71 35.56
N THR A 284 11.36 7.13 35.46
CA THR A 284 11.19 5.78 34.92
C THR A 284 11.50 5.76 33.42
N ALA A 285 11.73 4.56 32.87
CA ALA A 285 11.98 4.41 31.45
C ALA A 285 10.83 4.94 30.56
N PRO A 286 9.55 4.71 30.87
CA PRO A 286 8.43 5.32 30.16
C PRO A 286 8.43 6.86 30.20
N GLU A 287 8.72 7.47 31.36
CA GLU A 287 8.82 8.92 31.47
C GLU A 287 9.99 9.47 30.66
N ALA A 288 11.11 8.78 30.65
CA ALA A 288 12.27 9.15 29.85
C ALA A 288 11.97 9.10 28.34
N GLU A 289 11.21 8.11 27.88
CA GLU A 289 10.79 8.00 26.49
C GLU A 289 9.82 9.10 26.09
N THR A 290 8.79 9.33 26.89
CA THR A 290 7.64 10.16 26.47
C THR A 290 7.84 11.65 26.69
N ARG A 291 8.77 12.11 27.55
CA ARG A 291 8.93 13.52 27.91
C ARG A 291 9.17 14.44 26.70
N ALA A 292 8.26 15.36 26.44
CA ALA A 292 8.31 16.29 25.32
C ALA A 292 9.53 17.24 25.36
N CYS A 293 9.98 17.58 26.55
CA CYS A 293 11.05 18.57 26.77
C CYS A 293 12.41 18.16 26.18
N LYS A 294 12.68 16.87 26.00
CA LYS A 294 13.93 16.40 25.37
C LYS A 294 14.03 16.79 23.90
N TYR A 295 12.89 17.08 23.26
CA TYR A 295 12.83 17.53 21.87
C TYR A 295 12.95 19.06 21.72
N PHE A 296 13.02 19.81 22.82
CA PHE A 296 13.27 21.23 22.80
C PHE A 296 14.76 21.52 22.95
N LYS A 297 15.38 22.13 21.92
CA LYS A 297 16.84 22.29 21.82
C LYS A 297 17.54 20.94 22.08
N PRO A 298 17.20 19.91 21.32
CA PRO A 298 17.66 18.56 21.58
C PRO A 298 19.18 18.51 21.51
N VAL A 299 19.77 17.67 22.36
CA VAL A 299 21.19 17.39 22.30
C VAL A 299 21.37 16.03 21.67
N GLU A 300 22.00 16.05 20.51
CA GLU A 300 22.35 14.82 19.82
C GLU A 300 23.28 13.99 20.69
N TYR A 301 22.95 12.74 20.71
CA TYR A 301 23.92 11.76 21.10
C TYR A 301 24.25 10.92 19.87
N GLN A 302 25.40 11.23 19.27
CA GLN A 302 25.88 10.63 18.03
C GLN A 302 25.79 9.12 18.05
N SER A 303 25.45 8.56 17.08
CA SER A 303 25.29 8.49 15.66
C SER A 303 24.73 7.14 15.23
N SER A 304 24.23 7.09 14.09
CA SER A 304 23.99 5.93 13.25
C SER A 304 24.74 4.67 13.64
N MET A 305 24.08 3.64 14.15
CA MET A 305 24.49 2.31 13.79
C MET A 305 23.89 1.99 12.45
N ASP A 306 24.76 1.62 11.57
CA ASP A 306 24.39 1.05 10.30
C ASP A 306 23.96 -0.42 10.52
N LEU A 307 22.77 -0.60 11.05
CA LEU A 307 22.08 -1.90 11.16
C LEU A 307 21.00 -2.02 10.09
N GLY A 308 21.03 -1.14 9.08
CA GLY A 308 20.10 -1.15 7.98
C GLY A 308 18.73 -0.55 8.26
N VAL A 309 18.48 -0.07 9.49
CA VAL A 309 17.32 0.73 9.84
C VAL A 309 17.84 2.02 10.47
N PRO A 310 17.62 3.18 9.86
CA PRO A 310 18.09 4.44 10.42
C PRO A 310 17.39 4.72 11.75
N ASN A 311 18.17 4.98 12.80
CA ASN A 311 17.64 5.50 14.05
C ASN A 311 17.19 6.95 13.85
N GLY A 312 16.25 7.40 14.66
CA GLY A 312 15.74 8.75 14.59
C GLY A 312 14.22 8.81 14.58
N PRO A 313 13.66 10.01 14.42
CA PRO A 313 12.19 10.22 14.45
C PRO A 313 11.45 9.55 13.29
N ASN A 314 12.17 9.13 12.24
CA ASN A 314 11.64 8.43 11.09
C ASN A 314 11.83 6.90 11.15
N PHE A 315 12.19 6.35 12.30
CA PHE A 315 12.30 4.90 12.48
C PHE A 315 10.99 4.21 12.06
N GLY A 316 11.11 3.17 11.22
CA GLY A 316 9.96 2.47 10.65
C GLY A 316 9.35 3.14 9.40
N CYS A 317 9.74 4.38 9.05
CA CYS A 317 9.34 5.04 7.80
C CYS A 317 10.36 4.73 6.68
N THR A 318 10.29 3.54 6.11
CA THR A 318 11.29 3.04 5.16
C THR A 318 10.81 2.99 3.72
N SER A 319 9.51 3.12 3.47
CA SER A 319 8.94 3.13 2.12
C SER A 319 9.23 4.44 1.38
N LYS A 320 9.43 4.34 0.06
CA LYS A 320 9.45 5.53 -0.80
C LYS A 320 8.07 6.20 -0.83
N PRO A 321 7.99 7.53 -1.00
CA PRO A 321 6.71 8.21 -1.13
C PRO A 321 5.87 7.63 -2.27
N LEU A 322 4.57 7.44 -2.00
CA LEU A 322 3.62 6.97 -3.00
C LEU A 322 3.46 7.97 -4.15
N GLN A 323 3.11 7.45 -5.33
CA GLN A 323 2.67 8.23 -6.47
C GLN A 323 1.16 8.11 -6.62
N THR A 324 0.45 9.22 -6.51
CA THR A 324 -0.99 9.28 -6.75
C THR A 324 -1.34 9.04 -8.23
N LEU A 325 -2.63 8.95 -8.56
CA LEU A 325 -3.10 8.67 -9.92
C LEU A 325 -2.46 9.56 -10.98
N THR A 326 -1.80 8.95 -11.96
CA THR A 326 -1.17 9.64 -13.08
C THR A 326 -1.21 8.81 -14.36
N LYS A 327 -1.05 9.47 -15.51
CA LYS A 327 -0.82 8.85 -16.83
C LYS A 327 0.66 8.79 -17.18
N ASP A 328 1.50 9.45 -16.40
CA ASP A 328 2.95 9.54 -16.65
C ASP A 328 3.63 8.20 -16.27
N THR A 329 3.74 7.33 -17.27
CA THR A 329 4.37 6.02 -17.10
C THR A 329 5.85 6.09 -16.79
N ALA A 330 6.54 7.14 -17.24
CA ALA A 330 7.97 7.33 -16.97
C ALA A 330 8.18 7.63 -15.48
N ARG A 331 7.34 8.50 -14.91
CA ARG A 331 7.36 8.82 -13.47
C ARG A 331 7.04 7.58 -12.62
N LEU A 332 6.04 6.78 -13.00
CA LEU A 332 5.70 5.53 -12.31
C LEU A 332 6.87 4.54 -12.32
N LYS A 333 7.48 4.33 -13.48
CA LYS A 333 8.62 3.42 -13.63
C LYS A 333 9.86 3.91 -12.86
N SER A 334 10.13 5.22 -12.87
CA SER A 334 11.22 5.81 -12.09
C SER A 334 11.03 5.60 -10.58
N LEU A 335 9.80 5.73 -10.07
CA LEU A 335 9.51 5.38 -8.68
C LEU A 335 9.79 3.90 -8.43
N ILE A 336 9.28 3.00 -9.28
CA ILE A 336 9.49 1.56 -9.13
C ILE A 336 10.98 1.21 -9.13
N ASP A 337 11.78 1.80 -10.01
CA ASP A 337 13.23 1.59 -10.06
C ASP A 337 13.95 2.06 -8.78
N SER A 338 13.40 3.03 -8.07
CA SER A 338 13.96 3.58 -6.83
C SER A 338 13.62 2.77 -5.57
N LEU A 339 12.73 1.77 -5.66
CA LEU A 339 12.31 0.98 -4.51
C LEU A 339 13.47 0.16 -3.95
N SER A 340 13.58 0.16 -2.64
CA SER A 340 14.59 -0.61 -1.91
C SER A 340 13.94 -1.28 -0.70
N PRO A 341 14.24 -2.56 -0.44
CA PRO A 341 13.58 -3.30 0.62
C PRO A 341 14.12 -2.96 2.01
N SER A 342 13.20 -2.61 2.92
CA SER A 342 13.49 -2.35 4.33
C SER A 342 12.22 -2.33 5.18
N GLY A 343 12.33 -2.66 6.48
CA GLY A 343 11.24 -2.57 7.45
C GLY A 343 10.35 -3.82 7.53
N SER A 344 9.39 -3.78 8.44
CA SER A 344 8.39 -4.83 8.67
C SER A 344 7.22 -4.71 7.68
N THR A 345 6.37 -5.74 7.64
CA THR A 345 5.28 -5.84 6.67
C THR A 345 3.95 -5.39 7.28
N ASN A 346 3.36 -4.33 6.73
CA ASN A 346 2.01 -3.87 7.07
C ASN A 346 1.14 -3.84 5.80
N ILE A 347 0.59 -5.01 5.44
CA ILE A 347 -0.26 -5.18 4.26
C ILE A 347 -1.51 -4.31 4.37
N PHE A 348 -2.03 -4.17 5.59
CA PHE A 348 -3.21 -3.36 5.87
C PHE A 348 -3.00 -1.90 5.44
N ASP A 349 -1.90 -1.28 5.86
CA ASP A 349 -1.62 0.12 5.52
C ASP A 349 -1.36 0.29 4.02
N GLY A 350 -0.61 -0.64 3.41
CA GLY A 350 -0.39 -0.69 1.96
C GLY A 350 -1.70 -0.75 1.17
N PHE A 351 -2.63 -1.62 1.56
CA PHE A 351 -3.94 -1.75 0.93
C PHE A 351 -4.79 -0.48 1.10
N MET A 352 -4.85 0.07 2.31
CA MET A 352 -5.65 1.25 2.59
C MET A 352 -5.16 2.48 1.83
N TRP A 353 -3.84 2.69 1.73
CA TRP A 353 -3.31 3.79 0.93
C TRP A 353 -3.51 3.57 -0.57
N ALA A 354 -3.45 2.33 -1.06
CA ALA A 354 -3.83 2.03 -2.44
C ALA A 354 -5.30 2.41 -2.71
N TRP A 355 -6.21 2.03 -1.82
CA TRP A 355 -7.61 2.43 -1.94
C TRP A 355 -7.77 3.95 -1.89
N ARG A 356 -7.10 4.65 -0.98
CA ARG A 356 -7.15 6.11 -0.87
C ARG A 356 -6.69 6.83 -2.14
N THR A 357 -5.74 6.27 -2.90
CA THR A 357 -5.27 6.90 -4.16
C THR A 357 -6.32 6.87 -5.27
N ILE A 358 -7.23 5.89 -5.30
CA ILE A 358 -8.28 5.75 -6.33
C ILE A 358 -9.67 6.19 -5.82
N SER A 359 -9.77 6.55 -4.55
CA SER A 359 -11.03 6.98 -3.95
C SER A 359 -11.37 8.42 -4.35
N PRO A 360 -12.65 8.72 -4.67
CA PRO A 360 -13.14 10.08 -4.82
C PRO A 360 -13.39 10.79 -3.48
N LEU A 361 -13.47 10.04 -2.38
CA LEU A 361 -13.89 10.54 -1.06
C LEU A 361 -12.70 10.77 -0.12
N SER A 362 -11.53 10.22 -0.46
CA SER A 362 -10.36 10.26 0.40
C SER A 362 -9.56 11.57 0.27
N VAL A 363 -8.46 11.63 1.00
CA VAL A 363 -7.55 12.79 1.12
C VAL A 363 -7.01 13.31 -0.20
N PHE A 364 -6.85 12.47 -1.20
CA PHE A 364 -6.40 12.89 -2.54
C PHE A 364 -7.57 13.33 -3.43
N ALA A 365 -8.75 12.76 -3.23
CA ALA A 365 -9.98 13.04 -3.99
C ALA A 365 -9.79 13.05 -5.51
N GLN A 366 -8.85 12.26 -6.03
CA GLN A 366 -8.50 12.22 -7.45
C GLN A 366 -9.29 11.17 -8.25
N GLY A 367 -9.88 10.20 -7.55
CA GLY A 367 -10.68 9.15 -8.17
C GLY A 367 -11.99 9.70 -8.75
N VAL A 368 -12.45 9.10 -9.84
CA VAL A 368 -13.78 9.35 -10.39
C VAL A 368 -14.86 8.84 -9.40
N PRO A 369 -16.02 9.50 -9.27
CA PRO A 369 -17.08 9.06 -8.36
C PRO A 369 -17.46 7.58 -8.54
N TYR A 370 -17.69 6.85 -7.45
CA TYR A 370 -18.04 5.42 -7.48
C TYR A 370 -19.28 5.07 -8.30
N ARG A 371 -20.21 6.03 -8.45
CA ARG A 371 -21.42 5.89 -9.28
C ARG A 371 -21.15 5.96 -10.79
N ASP A 372 -19.98 6.45 -11.18
CA ASP A 372 -19.59 6.54 -12.58
C ASP A 372 -19.07 5.19 -13.06
N THR A 373 -19.90 4.47 -13.77
CA THR A 373 -19.59 3.13 -14.28
C THR A 373 -18.70 3.15 -15.53
N SER A 374 -18.43 4.33 -16.11
CA SER A 374 -17.51 4.48 -17.25
C SER A 374 -16.05 4.26 -16.88
N VAL A 375 -15.72 4.37 -15.58
CA VAL A 375 -14.38 4.14 -15.04
C VAL A 375 -14.39 2.98 -14.07
N ARG A 376 -13.51 2.01 -14.27
CA ARG A 376 -13.35 0.86 -13.38
C ARG A 376 -12.19 1.09 -12.43
N LYS A 377 -12.40 0.76 -11.16
CA LYS A 377 -11.37 0.88 -10.12
C LYS A 377 -10.81 -0.48 -9.79
N VAL A 378 -9.48 -0.55 -9.74
CA VAL A 378 -8.75 -1.80 -9.51
C VAL A 378 -7.65 -1.55 -8.48
N ILE A 379 -7.50 -2.47 -7.55
CA ILE A 379 -6.34 -2.56 -6.66
C ILE A 379 -5.61 -3.87 -6.99
N VAL A 380 -4.30 -3.78 -7.20
CA VAL A 380 -3.39 -4.93 -7.30
C VAL A 380 -2.48 -4.87 -6.08
N LEU A 381 -2.67 -5.79 -5.16
CA LEU A 381 -1.87 -5.93 -3.94
C LEU A 381 -0.85 -7.04 -4.12
N MET A 382 0.44 -6.72 -4.04
CA MET A 382 1.54 -7.68 -4.14
C MET A 382 2.34 -7.66 -2.84
N THR A 383 2.56 -8.85 -2.25
CA THR A 383 3.42 -9.07 -1.09
C THR A 383 4.17 -10.38 -1.20
N ASP A 384 5.31 -10.49 -0.53
CA ASP A 384 6.10 -11.72 -0.40
C ASP A 384 5.99 -12.36 0.98
N GLY A 385 5.14 -11.81 1.85
CA GLY A 385 5.03 -12.22 3.23
C GLY A 385 3.61 -12.16 3.80
N PHE A 386 3.56 -11.99 5.08
CA PHE A 386 2.35 -11.83 5.88
C PHE A 386 2.49 -10.59 6.76
N ASN A 387 1.38 -10.10 7.31
CA ASN A 387 1.44 -9.00 8.28
C ASN A 387 2.40 -9.35 9.41
N SER A 388 3.42 -8.54 9.57
CA SER A 388 4.52 -8.75 10.51
C SER A 388 4.64 -7.55 11.43
N TRP A 389 4.48 -7.77 12.73
CA TRP A 389 4.73 -6.77 13.74
C TRP A 389 5.39 -7.44 14.93
N ASN A 390 6.65 -7.18 15.11
CA ASN A 390 7.43 -7.91 16.09
C ASN A 390 7.16 -7.38 17.49
N THR A 391 6.77 -8.28 18.38
CA THR A 391 6.50 -8.06 19.79
C THR A 391 7.32 -9.03 20.62
N ASN A 392 8.62 -8.80 20.72
CA ASN A 392 9.51 -9.70 21.46
C ASN A 392 9.92 -9.09 22.79
N ALA A 393 9.66 -9.79 23.88
CA ALA A 393 10.10 -9.41 25.21
C ALA A 393 11.61 -9.11 25.26
N GLY A 394 11.98 -7.95 25.79
CA GLY A 394 13.35 -7.47 25.88
C GLY A 394 13.95 -7.00 24.56
N MET A 395 13.14 -6.72 23.53
CA MET A 395 13.58 -6.14 22.27
C MET A 395 13.98 -4.66 22.45
N ASN A 396 13.14 -3.91 23.11
CA ASN A 396 13.30 -2.52 23.55
C ASN A 396 12.41 -2.31 24.79
N ILE A 397 12.25 -1.09 25.27
CA ILE A 397 11.42 -0.87 26.47
C ILE A 397 9.93 -1.07 26.22
N ASN A 398 9.49 -1.05 24.96
CA ASN A 398 8.10 -1.26 24.54
C ASN A 398 7.83 -2.72 24.13
N ASP A 399 8.85 -3.57 24.13
CA ASP A 399 8.78 -4.95 23.59
C ASP A 399 8.13 -5.01 22.20
N SER A 400 8.27 -3.97 21.38
CA SER A 400 7.56 -3.82 20.12
C SER A 400 8.34 -2.92 19.16
N LEU A 401 8.32 -3.25 17.87
CA LEU A 401 8.76 -2.32 16.83
C LEU A 401 7.76 -1.20 16.64
N PHE A 402 8.28 0.00 16.34
CA PHE A 402 7.48 1.15 15.96
C PHE A 402 7.14 1.13 14.48
N GLY A 403 5.92 1.52 14.12
CA GLY A 403 5.44 1.63 12.75
C GLY A 403 4.21 2.51 12.64
N ALA A 404 3.47 2.44 11.53
CA ALA A 404 2.27 3.26 11.31
C ALA A 404 1.19 3.05 12.37
N MET A 405 1.16 1.89 13.02
CA MET A 405 0.25 1.60 14.13
C MET A 405 0.72 2.17 15.48
N GLY A 406 1.92 2.72 15.56
CA GLY A 406 2.60 3.01 16.82
C GLY A 406 3.31 1.78 17.39
N TYR A 407 3.59 1.73 18.68
CA TYR A 407 4.00 0.49 19.36
C TYR A 407 2.79 -0.40 19.60
N LEU A 408 2.93 -1.71 19.40
CA LEU A 408 1.86 -2.67 19.63
C LEU A 408 1.69 -3.05 21.10
N THR A 409 2.81 -3.16 21.82
CA THR A 409 2.80 -3.44 23.25
C THR A 409 3.74 -2.50 23.97
N ASN A 410 3.52 -2.30 25.25
CA ASN A 410 4.56 -1.89 26.18
C ASN A 410 5.14 -3.15 26.80
N GLY A 411 6.40 -3.16 27.14
CA GLY A 411 7.10 -4.34 27.67
C GLY A 411 6.47 -5.01 28.88
N ASP A 412 5.67 -4.29 29.63
CA ASP A 412 4.91 -4.80 30.79
C ASP A 412 3.40 -4.98 30.49
N GLY A 413 2.98 -4.82 29.23
CA GLY A 413 1.58 -4.85 28.83
C GLY A 413 0.77 -3.62 29.26
N THR A 414 1.42 -2.60 29.85
CA THR A 414 0.78 -1.36 30.23
C THR A 414 0.78 -0.35 29.10
N LYS A 415 0.00 0.71 29.23
CA LYS A 415 0.02 1.82 28.28
C LYS A 415 1.28 2.64 28.46
N VAL A 416 1.91 3.09 27.39
CA VAL A 416 2.79 4.26 27.46
C VAL A 416 1.95 5.43 27.99
N ALA A 417 2.47 6.13 28.99
CA ALA A 417 1.74 7.22 29.63
C ALA A 417 1.29 8.26 28.57
N GLY A 418 0.03 8.70 28.66
CA GLY A 418 -0.54 9.69 27.75
C GLY A 418 -1.08 9.16 26.42
N THR A 419 -0.98 7.87 26.11
CA THR A 419 -1.47 7.34 24.84
C THR A 419 -2.92 6.86 24.92
N PRO A 420 -3.80 7.22 23.97
CA PRO A 420 -4.99 6.44 23.70
C PRO A 420 -4.53 5.01 23.38
N ALA A 421 -5.19 4.03 23.98
CA ALA A 421 -4.79 2.64 23.80
C ALA A 421 -4.72 2.31 22.30
N LEU A 422 -3.70 1.56 21.89
CA LEU A 422 -3.63 0.96 20.55
C LEU A 422 -4.92 0.22 20.19
N ALA A 423 -5.62 -0.36 21.17
CA ALA A 423 -6.96 -0.92 21.02
C ALA A 423 -7.93 0.02 20.27
N GLY A 424 -7.75 1.33 20.33
CA GLY A 424 -8.51 2.29 19.53
C GLY A 424 -8.24 2.24 18.02
N ARG A 425 -7.17 1.58 17.57
CA ARG A 425 -6.85 1.37 16.15
C ARG A 425 -7.21 -0.02 15.64
N LEU A 426 -7.53 -0.95 16.53
CA LEU A 426 -7.90 -2.33 16.20
C LEU A 426 -9.42 -2.47 16.03
N VAL A 427 -9.83 -3.52 15.36
CA VAL A 427 -11.26 -3.88 15.24
C VAL A 427 -11.89 -3.88 16.63
N SER A 428 -13.10 -3.35 16.74
CA SER A 428 -13.81 -3.22 18.02
C SER A 428 -13.85 -4.55 18.79
N GLY A 429 -13.49 -4.50 20.07
CA GLY A 429 -13.43 -5.68 20.92
C GLY A 429 -12.13 -6.50 20.84
N THR A 430 -11.21 -6.14 19.96
CA THR A 430 -9.89 -6.77 19.90
C THR A 430 -9.06 -6.32 21.12
N ALA A 431 -8.57 -7.27 21.91
CA ALA A 431 -7.64 -6.99 22.98
C ALA A 431 -6.28 -6.53 22.42
N GLN A 432 -5.54 -5.75 23.22
CA GLN A 432 -4.18 -5.37 22.85
C GLN A 432 -3.32 -6.62 22.63
N PRO A 433 -2.62 -6.71 21.47
CA PRO A 433 -1.77 -7.86 21.20
C PRO A 433 -0.60 -7.97 22.20
N THR A 434 -0.31 -9.18 22.63
CA THR A 434 0.80 -9.48 23.56
C THR A 434 1.80 -10.50 22.97
N SER A 435 1.71 -10.75 21.67
CA SER A 435 2.62 -11.62 20.93
C SER A 435 2.53 -11.32 19.43
N ASP A 436 3.56 -11.70 18.68
CA ASP A 436 3.61 -11.55 17.21
C ASP A 436 2.39 -12.19 16.54
N ALA A 437 1.99 -13.38 16.98
CA ALA A 437 0.81 -14.05 16.42
C ALA A 437 -0.48 -13.26 16.64
N LYS A 438 -0.68 -12.68 17.84
CA LYS A 438 -1.85 -11.84 18.12
C LYS A 438 -1.80 -10.51 17.37
N ALA A 439 -0.62 -9.91 17.25
CA ALA A 439 -0.41 -8.68 16.47
C ALA A 439 -0.73 -8.90 14.99
N ARG A 440 -0.24 -10.02 14.43
CA ARG A 440 -0.55 -10.45 13.08
C ARG A 440 -2.05 -10.66 12.88
N ALA A 441 -2.69 -11.43 13.77
CA ALA A 441 -4.14 -11.69 13.69
C ALA A 441 -4.96 -10.38 13.71
N ALA A 442 -4.55 -9.40 14.51
CA ALA A 442 -5.21 -8.09 14.57
C ALA A 442 -5.06 -7.30 13.26
N LEU A 443 -3.87 -7.29 12.64
CA LEU A 443 -3.64 -6.66 11.34
C LEU A 443 -4.37 -7.39 10.22
N ASP A 444 -4.41 -8.72 10.25
CA ASP A 444 -5.13 -9.53 9.28
C ASP A 444 -6.64 -9.26 9.34
N ALA A 445 -7.20 -9.06 10.54
CA ALA A 445 -8.61 -8.69 10.71
C ALA A 445 -8.91 -7.33 10.08
N LEU A 446 -8.07 -6.32 10.33
CA LEU A 446 -8.19 -5.00 9.70
C LEU A 446 -8.05 -5.09 8.17
N THR A 447 -7.12 -5.89 7.67
CA THR A 447 -6.90 -6.09 6.23
C THR A 447 -8.15 -6.69 5.57
N ARG A 448 -8.72 -7.75 6.17
CA ARG A 448 -9.95 -8.38 5.66
C ARG A 448 -11.12 -7.39 5.61
N GLU A 449 -11.32 -6.62 6.68
CA GLU A 449 -12.39 -5.62 6.74
C GLU A 449 -12.19 -4.52 5.70
N ALA A 450 -10.98 -4.00 5.53
CA ALA A 450 -10.65 -3.03 4.51
C ALA A 450 -10.93 -3.56 3.09
N CYS A 451 -10.57 -4.82 2.82
CA CYS A 451 -10.83 -5.46 1.53
C CYS A 451 -12.35 -5.64 1.28
N ILE A 452 -13.12 -6.02 2.31
CA ILE A 452 -14.58 -6.11 2.22
C ILE A 452 -15.18 -4.74 1.89
N ASN A 453 -14.76 -3.70 2.61
CA ASN A 453 -15.27 -2.34 2.42
C ASN A 453 -14.92 -1.78 1.04
N ALA A 454 -13.72 -2.02 0.53
CA ALA A 454 -13.33 -1.61 -0.82
C ALA A 454 -14.14 -2.35 -1.90
N LYS A 455 -14.33 -3.66 -1.75
CA LYS A 455 -15.17 -4.47 -2.66
C LYS A 455 -16.63 -3.99 -2.67
N ALA A 456 -17.16 -3.57 -1.53
CA ALA A 456 -18.50 -2.97 -1.43
C ALA A 456 -18.64 -1.64 -2.20
N ARG A 457 -17.53 -0.99 -2.57
CA ARG A 457 -17.48 0.18 -3.48
C ARG A 457 -17.29 -0.20 -4.94
N ASN A 458 -17.51 -1.46 -5.32
CA ASN A 458 -17.27 -1.99 -6.68
C ASN A 458 -15.80 -1.86 -7.15
N ILE A 459 -14.86 -1.89 -6.22
CA ILE A 459 -13.44 -1.97 -6.54
C ILE A 459 -13.08 -3.43 -6.76
N THR A 460 -12.45 -3.72 -7.89
CA THR A 460 -11.91 -5.06 -8.16
C THR A 460 -10.54 -5.19 -7.50
N VAL A 461 -10.37 -6.19 -6.67
CA VAL A 461 -9.12 -6.46 -5.97
C VAL A 461 -8.46 -7.72 -6.53
N PHE A 462 -7.25 -7.58 -7.01
CA PHE A 462 -6.33 -8.66 -7.34
C PHE A 462 -5.25 -8.75 -6.27
N THR A 463 -4.85 -9.94 -5.90
CA THR A 463 -3.75 -10.17 -4.97
C THR A 463 -2.70 -11.08 -5.57
N ILE A 464 -1.43 -10.83 -5.23
CA ILE A 464 -0.29 -11.64 -5.64
C ILE A 464 0.54 -11.95 -4.41
N GLY A 465 0.67 -13.23 -4.08
CA GLY A 465 1.64 -13.73 -3.12
C GLY A 465 2.91 -14.19 -3.84
N PHE A 466 4.05 -13.54 -3.59
CA PHE A 466 5.33 -13.97 -4.15
C PHE A 466 5.96 -15.02 -3.24
N ASN A 467 5.57 -16.26 -3.44
CA ASN A 467 5.79 -17.41 -2.59
C ASN A 467 6.92 -18.30 -3.13
N VAL A 468 8.18 -17.89 -2.94
CA VAL A 468 9.33 -18.69 -3.42
C VAL A 468 9.65 -19.84 -2.44
N PRO A 469 10.13 -21.01 -2.95
CA PRO A 469 10.33 -22.21 -2.12
C PRO A 469 11.27 -22.02 -0.93
N ASN A 470 12.28 -21.15 -1.05
CA ASN A 470 13.28 -20.92 0.00
C ASN A 470 12.84 -19.85 1.04
N ASP A 471 11.74 -19.16 0.77
CA ASP A 471 11.18 -18.13 1.63
C ASP A 471 9.66 -18.05 1.41
N PRO A 472 8.91 -19.08 1.85
CA PRO A 472 7.50 -19.22 1.52
C PRO A 472 6.62 -18.34 2.39
N ILE A 473 5.52 -17.88 1.80
CA ILE A 473 4.38 -17.33 2.55
C ILE A 473 3.67 -18.51 3.23
N ASP A 474 3.34 -18.37 4.49
CA ASP A 474 2.60 -19.39 5.19
C ASP A 474 1.12 -19.48 4.77
N GLN A 475 0.41 -20.50 5.26
CA GLN A 475 -0.97 -20.77 4.84
C GLN A 475 -1.93 -19.63 5.23
N ASP A 476 -1.71 -18.98 6.38
CA ASP A 476 -2.55 -17.88 6.84
C ASP A 476 -2.36 -16.62 5.98
N GLY A 477 -1.13 -16.34 5.53
CA GLY A 477 -0.84 -15.26 4.59
C GLY A 477 -1.48 -15.52 3.21
N ILE A 478 -1.40 -16.75 2.72
CA ILE A 478 -2.08 -17.14 1.48
C ILE A 478 -3.60 -17.03 1.64
N ALA A 479 -4.17 -17.44 2.78
CA ALA A 479 -5.59 -17.30 3.07
C ALA A 479 -6.02 -15.81 3.10
N LEU A 480 -5.23 -14.94 3.75
CA LEU A 480 -5.49 -13.50 3.78
C LEU A 480 -5.57 -12.91 2.37
N LEU A 481 -4.63 -13.27 1.49
CA LEU A 481 -4.62 -12.81 0.10
C LEU A 481 -5.85 -13.29 -0.68
N ARG A 482 -6.28 -14.53 -0.47
CA ARG A 482 -7.51 -15.09 -1.07
C ARG A 482 -8.76 -14.38 -0.58
N ASP A 483 -8.86 -14.09 0.72
CA ASP A 483 -10.00 -13.39 1.32
C ASP A 483 -10.09 -11.93 0.82
N CYS A 484 -8.95 -11.30 0.57
CA CYS A 484 -8.87 -9.94 0.07
C CYS A 484 -9.24 -9.83 -1.40
N ALA A 485 -8.88 -10.79 -2.24
CA ALA A 485 -9.22 -10.81 -3.66
C ALA A 485 -10.74 -10.75 -3.89
N SER A 486 -11.19 -10.19 -5.00
CA SER A 486 -12.61 -10.09 -5.33
C SER A 486 -13.23 -11.45 -5.66
N THR A 487 -12.43 -12.35 -6.24
CA THR A 487 -12.80 -13.76 -6.48
C THR A 487 -11.57 -14.64 -6.23
N PRO A 488 -11.75 -15.95 -5.96
CA PRO A 488 -10.61 -16.86 -5.79
C PRO A 488 -9.66 -16.91 -6.99
N SER A 489 -10.16 -16.70 -8.21
CA SER A 489 -9.35 -16.67 -9.43
C SER A 489 -8.54 -15.37 -9.59
N GLN A 490 -8.76 -14.39 -8.76
CA GLN A 490 -8.02 -13.12 -8.73
C GLN A 490 -6.94 -13.10 -7.63
N ALA A 491 -6.77 -14.20 -6.90
CA ALA A 491 -5.66 -14.41 -5.98
C ALA A 491 -4.59 -15.28 -6.64
N TYR A 492 -3.45 -14.69 -6.92
CA TYR A 492 -2.32 -15.34 -7.58
C TYR A 492 -1.26 -15.73 -6.57
N VAL A 493 -0.60 -16.87 -6.80
CA VAL A 493 0.55 -17.32 -6.03
C VAL A 493 1.69 -17.60 -7.01
N ALA A 494 2.72 -16.77 -6.97
CA ALA A 494 3.87 -16.86 -7.85
C ALA A 494 5.06 -17.48 -7.09
N ASN A 495 5.56 -18.62 -7.56
CA ASN A 495 6.66 -19.36 -6.94
C ASN A 495 8.05 -19.08 -7.54
N SER A 496 8.11 -18.17 -8.49
CA SER A 496 9.34 -17.74 -9.15
C SER A 496 9.18 -16.35 -9.76
N SER A 497 10.28 -15.69 -10.11
CA SER A 497 10.27 -14.40 -10.82
C SER A 497 9.49 -14.48 -12.15
N THR A 498 9.62 -15.58 -12.88
CA THR A 498 8.86 -15.78 -14.12
C THR A 498 7.36 -15.91 -13.86
N ALA A 499 6.98 -16.65 -12.81
CA ALA A 499 5.58 -16.79 -12.41
C ALA A 499 5.01 -15.45 -11.91
N LEU A 500 5.82 -14.60 -11.26
CA LEU A 500 5.41 -13.26 -10.85
C LEU A 500 5.10 -12.36 -12.05
N ILE A 501 5.97 -12.35 -13.05
CA ILE A 501 5.74 -11.61 -14.30
C ILE A 501 4.46 -12.12 -14.98
N ALA A 502 4.29 -13.44 -15.09
CA ALA A 502 3.10 -14.04 -15.68
C ALA A 502 1.81 -13.64 -14.92
N ALA A 503 1.86 -13.61 -13.58
CA ALA A 503 0.73 -13.16 -12.76
C ALA A 503 0.34 -11.70 -13.06
N PHE A 504 1.31 -10.78 -13.17
CA PHE A 504 1.04 -9.41 -13.55
C PHE A 504 0.48 -9.29 -14.98
N ASP A 505 1.00 -10.06 -15.93
CA ASP A 505 0.49 -10.10 -17.30
C ASP A 505 -0.95 -10.64 -17.36
N ASP A 506 -1.25 -11.70 -16.62
CA ASP A 506 -2.59 -12.29 -16.52
C ASP A 506 -3.58 -11.31 -15.88
N ILE A 507 -3.16 -10.59 -14.84
CA ILE A 507 -3.96 -9.54 -14.20
C ILE A 507 -4.25 -8.41 -15.21
N ALA A 508 -3.24 -7.94 -15.93
CA ALA A 508 -3.42 -6.88 -16.93
C ALA A 508 -4.41 -7.31 -18.03
N GLN A 509 -4.31 -8.56 -18.50
CA GLN A 509 -5.27 -9.14 -19.45
C GLN A 509 -6.66 -9.28 -18.84
N SER A 510 -6.76 -9.71 -17.58
CA SER A 510 -8.03 -9.89 -16.88
C SER A 510 -8.73 -8.55 -16.63
N ILE A 511 -7.99 -7.51 -16.24
CA ILE A 511 -8.49 -6.14 -16.12
C ILE A 511 -9.09 -5.70 -17.47
N GLY A 512 -8.38 -5.88 -18.57
CA GLY A 512 -8.86 -5.54 -19.91
C GLY A 512 -10.11 -6.31 -20.34
N LYS A 513 -10.43 -7.44 -19.70
CA LYS A 513 -11.64 -8.23 -19.96
C LYS A 513 -12.82 -7.85 -19.04
N LEU A 514 -12.59 -7.03 -18.00
CA LEU A 514 -13.66 -6.56 -17.13
C LEU A 514 -14.63 -5.70 -17.94
N ARG A 515 -15.78 -6.27 -18.30
CA ARG A 515 -16.85 -5.61 -19.06
C ARG A 515 -18.03 -5.30 -18.16
N ILE A 516 -18.76 -4.27 -18.53
CA ILE A 516 -20.08 -4.06 -17.96
C ILE A 516 -20.98 -5.14 -18.54
N ILE A 517 -21.39 -6.11 -17.70
CA ILE A 517 -22.49 -7.01 -18.01
C ILE A 517 -23.72 -6.29 -17.44
N HIS A 518 -24.55 -5.74 -18.31
CA HIS A 518 -25.87 -5.23 -17.98
C HIS A 518 -26.88 -6.35 -18.06
#